data_7e394b8f990dd618f4635d062913a3e4
#
_entry.id   7e394b8f990dd618f4635d062913a3e4
#
_cell.length_a   1.000
_cell.length_b   1.000
_cell.length_c   1.000
_cell.angle_alpha   90.00
_cell.angle_beta   90.00
_cell.angle_gamma   90.00
#
_symmetry.space_group_name_H-M   'P 1'
#
loop_
_entity.id
_entity.type
_entity.pdbx_description
1 polymer ?
#
loop_
_entity_poly.entity_id
_entity_poly.type
_entity_poly.pdbx_seq_one_letter_code
_entity_poly.pdbx_strand_id
1 'polypeptide(L)'
;GLIASAAFLIVSLEAFRLDPGPAEVRNSGSGGFSLYAESAAPLPYDLSTPAGREDLGWTEADSPALSAMSVSSFRLRLGDESSCMNLYRPTRPRILGANDSFISRGGFDFAQTLAETATNKDNPWTLLSQTFPDGAVPAIADANAVRWQYHLGLGKDLAIKDERGNVIRLRFVALLNNSAIQDEIIIADAPFTRLFPSISGRSFFLIETPRNSATTVERTLEA
;
A
#
# COMPACT_ATOMS: atom_id res chain seq x y z
N GLY A 1 -25.07 -0.41 21.50
CA GLY A 1 -23.99 -0.66 20.56
C GLY A 1 -23.10 0.56 20.48
N LEU A 2 -21.82 0.45 20.84
CA LEU A 2 -20.81 1.46 20.58
C LEU A 2 -20.57 1.45 19.06
N ILE A 3 -21.03 2.48 18.34
CA ILE A 3 -20.62 2.73 16.97
C ILE A 3 -19.18 3.24 17.08
N ALA A 4 -18.22 2.41 16.71
CA ALA A 4 -16.84 2.86 16.56
C ALA A 4 -16.78 3.72 15.30
N SER A 5 -16.85 5.03 15.43
CA SER A 5 -16.59 5.96 14.34
C SER A 5 -15.11 5.87 13.98
N ALA A 6 -14.78 5.30 12.82
CA ALA A 6 -13.44 5.34 12.28
C ALA A 6 -13.26 6.66 11.53
N ALA A 7 -12.31 7.48 11.94
CA ALA A 7 -11.94 8.66 11.19
C ALA A 7 -10.95 8.28 10.08
N PHE A 8 -11.29 8.61 8.85
CA PHE A 8 -10.44 8.41 7.69
C PHE A 8 -9.90 9.74 7.16
N LEU A 9 -8.65 9.75 6.78
CA LEU A 9 -8.10 10.76 5.88
C LEU A 9 -8.18 10.19 4.46
N ILE A 10 -9.07 10.70 3.64
CA ILE A 10 -9.26 10.25 2.27
C ILE A 10 -8.66 11.26 1.30
N VAL A 11 -7.92 10.77 0.33
CA VAL A 11 -7.32 11.60 -0.69
C VAL A 11 -7.62 11.01 -2.07
N SER A 12 -8.19 11.85 -2.93
CA SER A 12 -8.35 11.51 -4.34
C SER A 12 -6.99 11.45 -5.02
N LEU A 13 -6.66 10.32 -5.62
CA LEU A 13 -5.42 10.15 -6.37
C LEU A 13 -5.36 11.03 -7.63
N GLU A 14 -6.48 11.57 -8.09
CA GLU A 14 -6.53 12.52 -9.20
C GLU A 14 -6.04 13.93 -8.78
N ALA A 15 -6.11 14.30 -7.50
CA ALA A 15 -5.68 15.60 -7.00
C ALA A 15 -4.14 15.74 -6.94
N PHE A 16 -3.40 14.65 -6.91
CA PHE A 16 -1.93 14.61 -6.81
C PHE A 16 -1.26 14.21 -8.13
N ARG A 17 -1.75 14.69 -9.28
CA ARG A 17 -1.18 14.37 -10.58
C ARG A 17 0.21 14.97 -10.81
N LEU A 18 1.23 14.14 -10.63
CA LEU A 18 2.31 14.01 -11.62
C LEU A 18 1.90 12.88 -12.57
N ASP A 19 0.93 13.13 -13.42
CA ASP A 19 0.33 12.26 -14.42
C ASP A 19 0.52 10.72 -14.19
N PRO A 20 -0.10 10.11 -13.15
CA PRO A 20 -0.01 8.67 -12.94
C PRO A 20 -0.81 7.86 -13.96
N GLY A 21 -1.31 8.51 -15.00
CA GLY A 21 -2.20 7.93 -16.00
C GLY A 21 -3.66 7.84 -15.53
N PRO A 22 -4.57 7.38 -16.40
CA PRO A 22 -5.99 7.26 -16.04
C PRO A 22 -6.19 6.23 -14.91
N ALA A 23 -6.98 6.57 -13.89
CA ALA A 23 -7.31 5.66 -12.80
C ALA A 23 -7.98 4.35 -13.23
N GLU A 24 -8.54 4.32 -14.44
CA GLU A 24 -9.15 3.12 -15.04
C GLU A 24 -8.14 2.13 -15.63
N VAL A 25 -6.88 2.53 -15.75
CA VAL A 25 -5.83 1.68 -16.33
C VAL A 25 -5.04 1.02 -15.20
N ARG A 26 -5.17 -0.29 -15.05
CA ARG A 26 -4.45 -1.06 -14.02
C ARG A 26 -2.93 -0.96 -14.13
N ASN A 27 -2.40 -0.89 -15.34
CA ASN A 27 -0.95 -0.73 -15.60
C ASN A 27 -0.59 0.75 -15.71
N SER A 28 -0.89 1.53 -14.68
CA SER A 28 -0.56 2.95 -14.55
C SER A 28 0.08 3.21 -13.19
N GLY A 29 0.58 4.41 -12.95
CA GLY A 29 1.13 4.80 -11.66
C GLY A 29 0.11 4.75 -10.50
N SER A 30 -1.20 4.85 -10.78
CA SER A 30 -2.26 4.65 -9.79
C SER A 30 -2.64 3.18 -9.57
N GLY A 31 -2.18 2.26 -10.43
CA GLY A 31 -2.55 0.85 -10.38
C GLY A 31 -4.04 0.57 -10.61
N GLY A 32 -4.78 1.54 -11.19
CA GLY A 32 -6.23 1.46 -11.37
C GLY A 32 -7.05 1.89 -10.16
N PHE A 33 -6.41 2.38 -9.10
CA PHE A 33 -7.11 2.92 -7.93
C PHE A 33 -7.45 4.40 -8.13
N SER A 34 -8.61 4.81 -7.63
CA SER A 34 -9.13 6.19 -7.75
C SER A 34 -8.87 7.01 -6.49
N LEU A 35 -8.85 6.35 -5.32
CA LEU A 35 -8.69 6.97 -4.02
C LEU A 35 -7.71 6.16 -3.19
N TYR A 36 -7.03 6.84 -2.26
CA TYR A 36 -6.46 6.17 -1.10
C TYR A 36 -7.01 6.78 0.19
N ALA A 37 -7.03 5.97 1.25
CA ALA A 37 -7.49 6.40 2.57
C ALA A 37 -6.54 5.88 3.65
N GLU A 38 -6.36 6.67 4.69
CA GLU A 38 -5.71 6.24 5.93
C GLU A 38 -6.68 6.41 7.10
N SER A 39 -6.78 5.39 7.95
CA SER A 39 -7.53 5.51 9.20
C SER A 39 -6.62 5.97 10.34
N ALA A 40 -7.15 6.82 11.21
CA ALA A 40 -6.42 7.32 12.39
C ALA A 40 -6.03 6.21 13.36
N ALA A 41 -6.79 5.11 13.39
CA ALA A 41 -6.51 3.91 14.18
C ALA A 41 -6.60 2.67 13.29
N PRO A 42 -5.79 1.63 13.55
CA PRO A 42 -5.87 0.39 12.79
C PRO A 42 -7.24 -0.26 12.95
N LEU A 43 -7.88 -0.60 11.83
CA LEU A 43 -9.15 -1.30 11.80
C LEU A 43 -8.93 -2.81 11.90
N PRO A 44 -9.66 -3.50 12.80
CA PRO A 44 -9.59 -4.95 12.88
C PRO A 44 -10.30 -5.64 11.70
N TYR A 45 -11.14 -4.91 10.98
CA TYR A 45 -11.96 -5.39 9.87
C TYR A 45 -11.21 -5.34 8.55
N ASP A 46 -11.44 -6.33 7.70
CA ASP A 46 -10.90 -6.33 6.33
C ASP A 46 -11.93 -5.74 5.35
N LEU A 47 -11.76 -4.48 5.01
CA LEU A 47 -12.65 -3.75 4.10
C LEU A 47 -12.62 -4.27 2.64
N SER A 48 -11.72 -5.19 2.32
CA SER A 48 -11.73 -5.90 1.05
C SER A 48 -12.90 -6.90 0.95
N THR A 49 -13.50 -7.27 2.10
CA THR A 49 -14.62 -8.18 2.18
C THR A 49 -15.94 -7.46 2.47
N PRO A 50 -17.09 -7.92 1.95
CA PRO A 50 -18.40 -7.36 2.31
C PRO A 50 -18.66 -7.40 3.81
N ALA A 51 -18.36 -8.53 4.47
CA ALA A 51 -18.55 -8.69 5.91
C ALA A 51 -17.75 -7.66 6.73
N GLY A 52 -16.48 -7.40 6.35
CA GLY A 52 -15.67 -6.40 7.04
C GLY A 52 -16.21 -4.97 6.86
N ARG A 53 -16.86 -4.67 5.73
CA ARG A 53 -17.55 -3.40 5.52
C ARG A 53 -18.82 -3.30 6.37
N GLU A 54 -19.62 -4.37 6.46
CA GLU A 54 -20.81 -4.43 7.32
C GLU A 54 -20.44 -4.28 8.80
N ASP A 55 -19.34 -4.90 9.26
CA ASP A 55 -18.86 -4.77 10.63
C ASP A 55 -18.44 -3.33 10.97
N LEU A 56 -18.02 -2.54 9.98
CA LEU A 56 -17.75 -1.11 10.13
C LEU A 56 -19.04 -0.27 10.06
N GLY A 57 -20.18 -0.87 9.72
CA GLY A 57 -21.46 -0.20 9.55
C GLY A 57 -21.73 0.30 8.12
N TRP A 58 -20.87 -0.06 7.15
CA TRP A 58 -21.09 0.27 5.76
C TRP A 58 -21.97 -0.79 5.10
N THR A 59 -23.24 -0.48 4.90
CA THR A 59 -24.18 -1.38 4.23
C THR A 59 -24.39 -0.95 2.78
N GLU A 60 -24.49 -1.91 1.88
CA GLU A 60 -24.80 -1.64 0.47
C GLU A 60 -26.17 -0.99 0.29
N ALA A 61 -27.09 -1.20 1.26
CA ALA A 61 -28.40 -0.59 1.29
C ALA A 61 -28.32 0.94 1.49
N ASP A 62 -27.30 1.42 2.21
CA ASP A 62 -27.16 2.84 2.54
C ASP A 62 -26.49 3.63 1.40
N SER A 63 -25.69 2.95 0.56
CA SER A 63 -25.06 3.57 -0.60
C SER A 63 -24.75 2.58 -1.71
N PRO A 64 -25.49 2.65 -2.85
CA PRO A 64 -25.17 1.85 -4.04
C PRO A 64 -23.75 2.05 -4.58
N ALA A 65 -23.11 3.18 -4.24
CA ALA A 65 -21.72 3.45 -4.63
C ALA A 65 -20.73 2.52 -3.92
N LEU A 66 -21.06 2.03 -2.71
CA LEU A 66 -20.22 1.08 -1.97
C LEU A 66 -20.22 -0.32 -2.59
N SER A 67 -21.29 -0.72 -3.27
CA SER A 67 -21.36 -2.03 -3.92
C SER A 67 -20.45 -2.14 -5.15
N ALA A 68 -20.15 -1.01 -5.80
CA ALA A 68 -19.26 -0.93 -6.95
C ALA A 68 -17.78 -0.71 -6.54
N MET A 69 -17.51 -0.57 -5.24
CA MET A 69 -16.19 -0.29 -4.70
C MET A 69 -15.41 -1.58 -4.45
N SER A 70 -14.15 -1.61 -4.86
CA SER A 70 -13.18 -2.63 -4.46
C SER A 70 -12.09 -2.00 -3.59
N VAL A 71 -11.80 -2.60 -2.44
CA VAL A 71 -10.83 -2.08 -1.48
C VAL A 71 -9.67 -3.06 -1.34
N SER A 72 -8.45 -2.56 -1.44
CA SER A 72 -7.24 -3.26 -1.03
C SER A 72 -6.75 -2.69 0.29
N SER A 73 -6.71 -3.51 1.32
CA SER A 73 -6.40 -3.11 2.70
C SER A 73 -4.98 -3.53 3.08
N PHE A 74 -4.23 -2.61 3.69
CA PHE A 74 -2.84 -2.85 4.09
C PHE A 74 -2.63 -2.58 5.58
N ARG A 75 -1.73 -3.34 6.19
CA ARG A 75 -1.12 -2.95 7.45
C ARG A 75 -0.16 -1.81 7.21
N LEU A 76 -0.07 -0.88 8.13
CA LEU A 76 0.83 0.26 8.00
C LEU A 76 1.73 0.38 9.24
N ARG A 77 3.04 0.35 9.01
CA ARG A 77 4.02 0.82 9.96
C ARG A 77 4.37 2.27 9.62
N LEU A 78 4.02 3.17 10.51
CA LEU A 78 4.36 4.59 10.37
C LEU A 78 5.88 4.80 10.36
N GLY A 79 6.32 5.71 9.53
CA GLY A 79 7.70 6.18 9.48
C GLY A 79 7.99 7.23 10.54
N ASP A 80 9.24 7.73 10.51
CA ASP A 80 9.57 8.96 11.24
C ASP A 80 8.81 10.12 10.58
N GLU A 81 8.20 10.99 11.38
CA GLU A 81 7.68 12.23 10.85
C GLU A 81 8.83 13.00 10.19
N SER A 82 8.65 13.37 8.92
CA SER A 82 9.58 14.24 8.21
C SER A 82 9.44 15.66 8.77
N SER A 83 9.98 15.89 9.97
CA SER A 83 10.11 17.25 10.47
C SER A 83 11.19 17.94 9.64
N CYS A 84 10.99 19.24 9.36
CA CYS A 84 11.91 20.09 8.58
C CYS A 84 13.36 20.15 9.11
N MET A 85 13.66 19.47 10.20
CA MET A 85 14.98 19.36 10.82
C MET A 85 15.75 18.08 10.45
N ASN A 86 15.13 17.12 9.73
CA ASN A 86 15.77 15.85 9.38
C ASN A 86 15.75 15.63 7.86
N LEU A 87 16.55 16.44 7.15
CA LEU A 87 16.79 16.35 5.70
C LEU A 87 17.63 15.13 5.29
N TYR A 88 18.02 14.29 6.25
CA TYR A 88 18.83 13.11 6.04
C TYR A 88 17.99 11.85 6.24
N ARG A 89 18.04 10.94 5.25
CA ARG A 89 17.50 9.57 5.21
C ARG A 89 16.50 9.26 6.33
N PRO A 90 15.23 9.02 6.06
CA PRO A 90 14.32 8.55 7.10
C PRO A 90 14.93 7.26 7.68
N THR A 91 15.25 7.28 8.96
CA THR A 91 15.77 6.12 9.67
C THR A 91 14.71 5.05 9.83
N ARG A 92 13.43 5.45 9.71
CA ARG A 92 12.25 4.60 9.81
C ARG A 92 11.31 4.90 8.64
N PRO A 93 11.41 4.14 7.53
CA PRO A 93 10.50 4.31 6.40
C PRO A 93 9.07 3.89 6.76
N ARG A 94 8.09 4.44 6.05
CA ARG A 94 6.72 3.91 6.04
C ARG A 94 6.73 2.55 5.34
N ILE A 95 6.10 1.55 5.94
CA ILE A 95 6.07 0.19 5.37
C ILE A 95 4.63 -0.30 5.34
N LEU A 96 4.21 -0.80 4.17
CA LEU A 96 2.91 -1.45 3.97
C LEU A 96 3.08 -2.97 3.94
N GLY A 97 2.17 -3.68 4.62
CA GLY A 97 1.99 -5.12 4.51
C GLY A 97 0.89 -5.42 3.49
N ALA A 98 1.26 -5.96 2.33
CA ALA A 98 0.34 -6.32 1.26
C ALA A 98 -0.16 -7.75 1.43
N ASN A 99 -1.48 -7.95 1.38
CA ASN A 99 -2.10 -9.28 1.43
C ASN A 99 -2.04 -9.99 0.07
N ASP A 100 -2.31 -11.30 0.08
CA ASP A 100 -2.25 -12.14 -1.13
C ASP A 100 -3.28 -11.71 -2.18
N SER A 101 -4.42 -11.13 -1.78
CA SER A 101 -5.43 -10.66 -2.72
C SER A 101 -4.93 -9.46 -3.53
N PHE A 102 -4.24 -8.51 -2.89
CA PHE A 102 -3.59 -7.41 -3.59
C PHE A 102 -2.46 -7.89 -4.50
N ILE A 103 -1.59 -8.78 -4.01
CA ILE A 103 -0.50 -9.35 -4.80
C ILE A 103 -1.05 -10.04 -6.05
N SER A 104 -2.13 -10.84 -5.90
CA SER A 104 -2.76 -11.56 -7.02
C SER A 104 -3.50 -10.64 -8.00
N ARG A 105 -4.07 -9.52 -7.49
CA ARG A 105 -4.74 -8.53 -8.33
C ARG A 105 -3.78 -7.93 -9.35
N GLY A 106 -2.54 -7.69 -8.98
CA GLY A 106 -1.56 -7.02 -9.82
C GLY A 106 -1.89 -5.54 -10.08
N GLY A 107 -1.43 -5.05 -11.22
CA GLY A 107 -1.55 -3.65 -11.62
C GLY A 107 -0.30 -2.84 -11.26
N PHE A 108 -0.36 -1.54 -11.44
CA PHE A 108 0.72 -0.58 -11.41
C PHE A 108 1.67 -0.70 -12.63
N ASP A 109 2.38 0.38 -12.90
CA ASP A 109 3.48 0.40 -13.85
C ASP A 109 4.82 0.22 -13.12
N PHE A 110 5.71 -0.55 -13.71
CA PHE A 110 7.02 -0.86 -13.13
C PHE A 110 8.14 -0.29 -14.00
N ALA A 111 8.97 0.55 -13.40
CA ALA A 111 10.18 1.07 -14.04
C ALA A 111 11.26 -0.01 -14.20
N GLN A 112 11.40 -0.89 -13.21
CA GLN A 112 12.39 -1.96 -13.19
C GLN A 112 11.89 -3.15 -12.35
N THR A 113 12.32 -4.37 -12.71
CA THR A 113 11.96 -5.59 -11.99
C THR A 113 13.04 -6.66 -12.11
N LEU A 114 13.18 -7.52 -11.08
CA LEU A 114 13.98 -8.74 -11.10
C LEU A 114 13.18 -9.95 -11.64
N ALA A 115 12.04 -9.74 -12.29
CA ALA A 115 11.20 -10.80 -12.81
C ALA A 115 11.91 -11.58 -13.93
N GLU A 116 12.13 -12.86 -13.71
CA GLU A 116 12.74 -13.78 -14.67
C GLU A 116 11.71 -14.69 -15.32
N THR A 117 10.74 -15.20 -14.55
CA THR A 117 9.68 -16.10 -15.03
C THR A 117 8.57 -15.33 -15.73
N ALA A 118 7.82 -16.01 -16.62
CA ALA A 118 6.66 -15.40 -17.28
C ALA A 118 5.65 -14.85 -16.27
N THR A 119 5.30 -15.63 -15.25
CA THR A 119 4.36 -15.21 -14.19
C THR A 119 4.80 -13.94 -13.49
N ASN A 120 6.10 -13.84 -13.13
CA ASN A 120 6.61 -12.64 -12.45
C ASN A 120 6.71 -11.43 -13.39
N LYS A 121 6.88 -11.65 -14.71
CA LYS A 121 6.85 -10.56 -15.71
C LYS A 121 5.44 -10.02 -15.91
N ASP A 122 4.44 -10.91 -15.91
CA ASP A 122 3.05 -10.53 -16.04
C ASP A 122 2.53 -9.81 -14.79
N ASN A 123 2.99 -10.25 -13.61
CA ASN A 123 2.63 -9.65 -12.33
C ASN A 123 3.85 -9.56 -11.39
N PRO A 124 4.63 -8.47 -11.43
CA PRO A 124 5.82 -8.32 -10.59
C PRO A 124 5.56 -8.29 -9.08
N TRP A 125 4.32 -8.05 -8.63
CA TRP A 125 3.96 -8.14 -7.21
C TRP A 125 4.20 -9.54 -6.63
N THR A 126 4.15 -10.59 -7.44
CA THR A 126 4.45 -11.98 -7.04
C THR A 126 5.88 -12.16 -6.52
N LEU A 127 6.80 -11.25 -6.86
CA LEU A 127 8.16 -11.24 -6.32
C LEU A 127 8.20 -11.01 -4.79
N LEU A 128 7.16 -10.41 -4.21
CA LEU A 128 7.05 -10.25 -2.75
C LEU A 128 6.93 -11.58 -2.00
N SER A 129 6.50 -12.64 -2.67
CA SER A 129 6.39 -14.00 -2.10
C SER A 129 7.68 -14.80 -2.20
N GLN A 130 8.74 -14.27 -2.79
CA GLN A 130 10.03 -14.95 -2.89
C GLN A 130 10.72 -15.04 -1.52
N THR A 131 11.57 -16.05 -1.40
CA THR A 131 12.44 -16.24 -0.22
C THR A 131 13.90 -16.22 -0.66
N PHE A 132 14.71 -15.39 -0.02
CA PHE A 132 16.13 -15.32 -0.27
C PHE A 132 16.91 -16.16 0.75
N PRO A 133 17.92 -16.96 0.30
CA PRO A 133 18.73 -17.80 1.21
C PRO A 133 19.45 -17.00 2.30
N ASP A 134 19.75 -15.75 2.03
CA ASP A 134 20.43 -14.85 2.95
C ASP A 134 19.47 -14.11 3.92
N GLY A 135 18.18 -14.47 3.90
CA GLY A 135 17.16 -13.94 4.79
C GLY A 135 16.69 -12.51 4.49
N ALA A 136 17.08 -11.93 3.35
CA ALA A 136 16.55 -10.63 2.94
C ALA A 136 15.03 -10.73 2.65
N VAL A 137 14.28 -9.69 3.01
CA VAL A 137 12.83 -9.61 2.76
C VAL A 137 12.59 -8.89 1.43
N PRO A 138 11.85 -9.49 0.48
CA PRO A 138 11.50 -8.81 -0.77
C PRO A 138 10.68 -7.55 -0.51
N ALA A 139 11.00 -6.47 -1.23
CA ALA A 139 10.33 -5.19 -1.10
C ALA A 139 10.13 -4.53 -2.46
N ILE A 140 9.05 -3.77 -2.59
CA ILE A 140 8.72 -2.95 -3.76
C ILE A 140 8.50 -1.52 -3.27
N ALA A 141 8.99 -0.53 -4.02
CA ALA A 141 8.78 0.88 -3.73
C ALA A 141 8.86 1.71 -5.02
N ASP A 142 8.50 2.99 -4.95
CA ASP A 142 8.65 3.90 -6.08
C ASP A 142 10.13 4.11 -6.46
N ALA A 143 10.42 4.13 -7.77
CA ALA A 143 11.77 4.24 -8.30
C ALA A 143 12.46 5.55 -7.88
N ASN A 144 11.71 6.66 -7.79
CA ASN A 144 12.24 7.95 -7.38
C ASN A 144 12.60 7.93 -5.89
N ALA A 145 11.73 7.38 -5.04
CA ALA A 145 12.02 7.23 -3.61
C ALA A 145 13.26 6.37 -3.38
N VAL A 146 13.37 5.21 -4.05
CA VAL A 146 14.53 4.33 -3.92
C VAL A 146 15.82 5.02 -4.37
N ARG A 147 15.77 5.76 -5.46
CA ARG A 147 16.94 6.45 -6.02
C ARG A 147 17.38 7.67 -5.21
N TRP A 148 16.43 8.54 -4.90
CA TRP A 148 16.76 9.87 -4.36
C TRP A 148 16.69 9.93 -2.85
N GLN A 149 15.78 9.19 -2.20
CA GLN A 149 15.64 9.18 -0.75
C GLN A 149 16.59 8.16 -0.09
N TYR A 150 16.68 6.95 -0.67
CA TYR A 150 17.52 5.87 -0.11
C TYR A 150 18.89 5.75 -0.77
N HIS A 151 19.11 6.41 -1.92
CA HIS A 151 20.34 6.32 -2.73
C HIS A 151 20.69 4.86 -3.08
N LEU A 152 19.65 4.07 -3.40
CA LEU A 152 19.72 2.67 -3.75
C LEU A 152 19.14 2.43 -5.15
N GLY A 153 19.04 1.19 -5.56
CA GLY A 153 18.48 0.75 -6.83
C GLY A 153 17.94 -0.67 -6.74
N LEU A 154 17.49 -1.18 -7.87
CA LEU A 154 17.00 -2.54 -8.00
C LEU A 154 18.05 -3.56 -7.51
N GLY A 155 17.61 -4.59 -6.78
CA GLY A 155 18.45 -5.64 -6.23
C GLY A 155 19.30 -5.22 -5.03
N LYS A 156 19.21 -3.97 -4.56
CA LYS A 156 19.94 -3.47 -3.38
C LYS A 156 19.12 -3.61 -2.12
N ASP A 157 19.81 -3.71 -0.99
CA ASP A 157 19.24 -3.92 0.32
C ASP A 157 19.19 -2.60 1.12
N LEU A 158 18.01 -2.30 1.68
CA LEU A 158 17.83 -1.27 2.69
C LEU A 158 17.82 -1.93 4.07
N ALA A 159 18.71 -1.50 4.95
CA ALA A 159 18.72 -1.95 6.34
C ALA A 159 17.69 -1.16 7.17
N ILE A 160 16.80 -1.87 7.84
CA ILE A 160 15.81 -1.32 8.78
C ILE A 160 15.90 -2.06 10.11
N LYS A 161 15.20 -1.58 11.14
CA LYS A 161 15.02 -2.30 12.40
C LYS A 161 13.59 -2.84 12.52
N ASP A 162 13.47 -4.10 12.97
CA ASP A 162 12.20 -4.67 13.42
C ASP A 162 11.78 -4.08 14.78
N GLU A 163 10.66 -4.51 15.33
CA GLU A 163 10.18 -4.07 16.67
C GLU A 163 11.11 -4.46 17.81
N ARG A 164 11.90 -5.51 17.64
CA ARG A 164 12.86 -6.01 18.64
C ARG A 164 14.22 -5.34 18.52
N GLY A 165 14.40 -4.43 17.55
CA GLY A 165 15.65 -3.75 17.29
C GLY A 165 16.65 -4.52 16.42
N ASN A 166 16.29 -5.70 15.89
CA ASN A 166 17.15 -6.47 15.00
C ASN A 166 17.24 -5.79 13.64
N VAL A 167 18.43 -5.83 13.04
CA VAL A 167 18.63 -5.32 11.68
C VAL A 167 18.11 -6.31 10.67
N ILE A 168 17.17 -5.85 9.84
CA ILE A 168 16.54 -6.59 8.76
C ILE A 168 16.90 -5.92 7.44
N ARG A 169 17.13 -6.71 6.40
CA ARG A 169 17.40 -6.21 5.04
C ARG A 169 16.14 -6.34 4.18
N LEU A 170 15.69 -5.21 3.65
CA LEU A 170 14.65 -5.16 2.62
C LEU A 170 15.34 -5.09 1.26
N ARG A 171 15.15 -6.10 0.41
CA ARG A 171 15.72 -6.16 -0.95
C ARG A 171 14.71 -5.66 -1.96
N PHE A 172 15.04 -4.60 -2.70
CA PHE A 172 14.16 -4.06 -3.74
C PHE A 172 14.13 -5.01 -4.95
N VAL A 173 13.04 -5.74 -5.10
CA VAL A 173 12.84 -6.74 -6.18
C VAL A 173 12.12 -6.17 -7.40
N ALA A 174 11.40 -5.07 -7.23
CA ALA A 174 10.82 -4.28 -8.31
C ALA A 174 10.69 -2.82 -7.87
N LEU A 175 10.67 -1.90 -8.83
CA LEU A 175 10.53 -0.47 -8.64
C LEU A 175 9.33 0.03 -9.45
N LEU A 176 8.40 0.72 -8.79
CA LEU A 176 7.22 1.32 -9.41
C LEU A 176 7.62 2.57 -10.21
N ASN A 177 6.89 2.83 -11.28
CA ASN A 177 7.08 3.99 -12.14
C ASN A 177 6.06 5.09 -11.82
N ASN A 178 6.53 6.23 -11.32
CA ASN A 178 5.67 7.38 -10.99
C ASN A 178 4.40 6.95 -10.22
N SER A 179 4.60 6.18 -9.18
CA SER A 179 3.51 5.59 -8.41
C SER A 179 2.77 6.64 -7.57
N ALA A 180 1.46 6.43 -7.38
CA ALA A 180 0.69 7.15 -6.38
C ALA A 180 1.10 6.80 -4.94
N ILE A 181 1.81 5.68 -4.75
CA ILE A 181 2.38 5.22 -3.46
C ILE A 181 3.88 5.55 -3.47
N GLN A 182 4.23 6.82 -3.20
CA GLN A 182 5.61 7.29 -3.35
C GLN A 182 6.47 7.12 -2.10
N ASP A 183 5.87 7.24 -0.93
CA ASP A 183 6.61 7.30 0.34
C ASP A 183 6.64 5.96 1.08
N GLU A 184 5.96 4.95 0.56
CA GLU A 184 5.81 3.66 1.17
C GLU A 184 6.72 2.60 0.54
N ILE A 185 7.26 1.73 1.41
CA ILE A 185 7.88 0.48 1.00
C ILE A 185 6.86 -0.64 1.23
N ILE A 186 6.61 -1.45 0.22
CA ILE A 186 5.62 -2.52 0.27
C ILE A 186 6.34 -3.86 0.42
N ILE A 187 5.94 -4.66 1.40
CA ILE A 187 6.37 -6.05 1.62
C ILE A 187 5.13 -6.93 1.75
N ALA A 188 5.28 -8.25 1.65
CA ALA A 188 4.16 -9.16 1.87
C ALA A 188 3.68 -9.13 3.34
N ASP A 189 2.40 -9.41 3.59
CA ASP A 189 1.77 -9.36 4.92
C ASP A 189 2.41 -10.37 5.92
N ALA A 190 2.83 -11.54 5.46
CA ALA A 190 3.46 -12.55 6.31
C ALA A 190 4.81 -12.08 6.92
N PRO A 191 5.80 -11.60 6.16
CA PRO A 191 6.99 -10.99 6.74
C PRO A 191 6.67 -9.72 7.53
N PHE A 192 5.70 -8.89 7.11
CA PHE A 192 5.30 -7.70 7.86
C PHE A 192 4.87 -8.06 9.29
N THR A 193 3.94 -9.01 9.45
CA THR A 193 3.43 -9.45 10.76
C THR A 193 4.53 -10.04 11.65
N ARG A 194 5.50 -10.74 11.05
CA ARG A 194 6.66 -11.28 11.78
C ARG A 194 7.59 -10.17 12.29
N LEU A 195 7.79 -9.10 11.50
CA LEU A 195 8.68 -7.99 11.84
C LEU A 195 8.05 -6.98 12.80
N PHE A 196 6.73 -6.80 12.70
CA PHE A 196 5.95 -5.80 13.42
C PHE A 196 4.70 -6.43 14.05
N PRO A 197 4.85 -7.38 15.00
CA PRO A 197 3.74 -8.13 15.57
C PRO A 197 2.76 -7.29 16.41
N SER A 198 3.16 -6.12 16.91
CA SER A 198 2.26 -5.22 17.63
C SER A 198 1.28 -4.50 16.73
N ILE A 199 1.55 -4.43 15.42
CA ILE A 199 0.67 -3.79 14.45
C ILE A 199 -0.42 -4.77 14.05
N SER A 200 -1.54 -4.73 14.78
CA SER A 200 -2.75 -5.48 14.47
C SER A 200 -3.72 -4.59 13.69
N GLY A 201 -4.39 -5.15 12.69
CA GLY A 201 -5.35 -4.40 11.89
C GLY A 201 -4.72 -3.70 10.68
N ARG A 202 -5.54 -2.94 9.97
CA ARG A 202 -5.23 -2.30 8.69
C ARG A 202 -5.57 -0.82 8.79
N SER A 203 -4.72 0.04 8.25
CA SER A 203 -4.92 1.49 8.33
C SER A 203 -4.60 2.22 7.04
N PHE A 204 -4.18 1.52 6.00
CA PHE A 204 -3.99 2.10 4.67
C PHE A 204 -4.82 1.32 3.65
N PHE A 205 -5.55 2.04 2.79
CA PHE A 205 -6.54 1.49 1.87
C PHE A 205 -6.37 2.10 0.49
N LEU A 206 -6.33 1.26 -0.53
CA LEU A 206 -6.46 1.67 -1.93
C LEU A 206 -7.85 1.30 -2.43
N ILE A 207 -8.54 2.24 -3.03
CA ILE A 207 -9.95 2.11 -3.41
C ILE A 207 -10.08 2.25 -4.92
N GLU A 208 -10.61 1.21 -5.55
CA GLU A 208 -11.00 1.20 -6.95
C GLU A 208 -12.51 1.46 -7.01
N THR A 209 -12.92 2.54 -7.66
CA THR A 209 -14.33 2.89 -7.87
C THR A 209 -14.49 3.60 -9.22
N PRO A 210 -15.64 3.45 -9.91
CA PRO A 210 -15.91 4.23 -11.12
C PRO A 210 -15.82 5.74 -10.85
N ARG A 211 -15.30 6.50 -11.81
CA ARG A 211 -15.08 7.97 -11.68
C ARG A 211 -16.32 8.73 -11.25
N ASN A 212 -17.49 8.35 -11.79
CA ASN A 212 -18.77 8.97 -11.45
C ASN A 212 -19.21 8.70 -10.01
N SER A 213 -18.62 7.72 -9.33
CA SER A 213 -18.94 7.32 -7.97
C SER A 213 -17.88 7.78 -6.95
N ALA A 214 -16.70 8.21 -7.42
CA ALA A 214 -15.55 8.53 -6.54
C ALA A 214 -15.90 9.60 -5.48
N THR A 215 -16.51 10.72 -5.88
CA THR A 215 -16.91 11.80 -4.96
C THR A 215 -18.00 11.35 -3.97
N THR A 216 -18.89 10.43 -4.39
CA THR A 216 -19.92 9.88 -3.51
C THR A 216 -19.29 8.93 -2.50
N VAL A 217 -18.38 8.05 -2.94
CA VAL A 217 -17.61 7.17 -2.05
C VAL A 217 -16.80 7.98 -1.04
N GLU A 218 -16.04 8.97 -1.49
CA GLU A 218 -15.27 9.88 -0.64
C GLU A 218 -16.13 10.47 0.47
N ARG A 219 -17.26 11.11 0.14
CA ARG A 219 -18.19 11.69 1.11
C ARG A 219 -18.78 10.66 2.07
N THR A 220 -19.06 9.45 1.60
CA THR A 220 -19.62 8.38 2.45
C THR A 220 -18.58 7.86 3.44
N LEU A 221 -17.29 7.85 3.06
CA LEU A 221 -16.20 7.40 3.92
C LEU A 221 -15.81 8.45 4.97
N GLU A 222 -16.08 9.74 4.72
CA GLU A 222 -15.81 10.87 5.64
C GLU A 222 -16.92 11.11 6.67
N ALA A 223 -18.10 10.52 6.48
CA ALA A 223 -19.29 10.73 7.34
C ALA A 223 -19.29 9.78 8.54
#